data_4371ddc7a8cd620cfb8fb9a1c78db4a9
#
_entry.id   4371ddc7a8cd620cfb8fb9a1c78db4a9
#
_cell.length_a   1.000
_cell.length_b   1.000
_cell.length_c   1.000
_cell.angle_alpha   90.00
_cell.angle_beta   90.00
_cell.angle_gamma   90.00
#
_symmetry.space_group_name_H-M   'P 1'
#
loop_
_entity.id
_entity.type
_entity.pdbx_description
1 polymer ?
#
loop_
_entity_poly.entity_id
_entity_poly.type
_entity_poly.pdbx_seq_one_letter_code
_entity_poly.pdbx_strand_id
1 'polypeptide(L)'
;MIHIVYAELKNDYNIYVEFNNGINGVIDFRHILEEDHRDIIRELLNKELFKTVKVNLNTLCWDNEVDFAPDYLYRQVEKNKDKKVA
;
A
#
# COMPACT_ATOMS: atom_id res chain seq x y z
N MET A 1 -13.48 1.62 -12.68
CA MET A 1 -12.28 2.21 -12.04
C MET A 1 -11.79 1.33 -10.91
N ILE A 2 -10.50 1.05 -10.88
CA ILE A 2 -9.90 0.24 -9.83
C ILE A 2 -9.85 1.04 -8.53
N HIS A 3 -10.24 0.41 -7.40
CA HIS A 3 -10.10 1.03 -6.08
C HIS A 3 -10.03 -0.05 -5.00
N ILE A 4 -9.51 0.34 -3.84
CA ILE A 4 -9.35 -0.56 -2.71
C ILE A 4 -10.64 -0.59 -1.90
N VAL A 5 -11.10 -1.80 -1.56
CA VAL A 5 -12.31 -2.02 -0.77
C VAL A 5 -12.01 -2.52 0.64
N TYR A 6 -10.79 -3.04 0.86
CA TYR A 6 -10.40 -3.55 2.18
C TYR A 6 -8.88 -3.54 2.30
N ALA A 7 -8.38 -3.27 3.51
CA ALA A 7 -6.95 -3.34 3.79
C ALA A 7 -6.73 -3.77 5.23
N GLU A 8 -5.61 -4.48 5.44
CA GLU A 8 -5.23 -4.95 6.78
C GLU A 8 -3.72 -4.90 6.91
N LEU A 9 -3.24 -4.18 7.92
CA LEU A 9 -1.82 -4.20 8.25
C LEU A 9 -1.44 -5.58 8.78
N LYS A 10 -0.43 -6.19 8.18
CA LYS A 10 0.04 -7.50 8.60
C LYS A 10 1.17 -7.35 9.60
N ASN A 11 2.40 -7.33 9.12
CA ASN A 11 3.56 -7.14 9.98
C ASN A 11 4.53 -6.23 9.27
N ASP A 12 5.40 -5.60 10.03
CA ASP A 12 6.43 -4.72 9.50
C ASP A 12 5.78 -3.66 8.57
N TYR A 13 6.14 -3.63 7.29
CA TYR A 13 5.57 -2.69 6.32
C TYR A 13 4.70 -3.41 5.29
N ASN A 14 4.14 -4.55 5.65
CA ASN A 14 3.30 -5.35 4.76
C ASN A 14 1.83 -5.06 5.01
N ILE A 15 1.11 -4.71 3.95
CA ILE A 15 -0.33 -4.44 4.01
C ILE A 15 -1.04 -5.35 3.02
N TYR A 16 -2.01 -6.11 3.51
CA TYR A 16 -2.90 -6.89 2.66
C TYR A 16 -3.99 -5.97 2.13
N VAL A 17 -4.28 -6.05 0.83
CA VAL A 17 -5.32 -5.22 0.20
C VAL A 17 -6.22 -6.07 -0.69
N GLU A 18 -7.47 -5.63 -0.82
CA GLU A 18 -8.43 -6.20 -1.77
C GLU A 18 -8.97 -5.08 -2.63
N PHE A 19 -9.06 -5.34 -3.93
CA PHE A 19 -9.59 -4.39 -4.90
C PHE A 19 -11.02 -4.75 -5.27
N ASN A 20 -11.74 -3.78 -5.84
CA ASN A 20 -13.14 -3.93 -6.20
C ASN A 20 -13.40 -4.98 -7.28
N ASN A 21 -12.36 -5.41 -8.00
CA ASN A 21 -12.48 -6.47 -9.01
C ASN A 21 -12.12 -7.85 -8.47
N GLY A 22 -11.92 -7.99 -7.15
CA GLY A 22 -11.60 -9.27 -6.52
C GLY A 22 -10.12 -9.61 -6.44
N ILE A 23 -9.27 -8.86 -7.13
CA ILE A 23 -7.82 -9.07 -7.02
C ILE A 23 -7.36 -8.64 -5.63
N ASN A 24 -6.45 -9.40 -5.05
CA ASN A 24 -5.96 -9.12 -3.71
C ASN A 24 -4.50 -9.55 -3.60
N GLY A 25 -3.85 -9.12 -2.52
CA GLY A 25 -2.47 -9.50 -2.26
C GLY A 25 -1.85 -8.64 -1.18
N VAL A 26 -0.59 -8.94 -0.87
CA VAL A 26 0.18 -8.19 0.11
C VAL A 26 1.17 -7.30 -0.61
N ILE A 27 1.25 -6.04 -0.17
CA ILE A 27 2.23 -5.09 -0.67
C ILE A 27 3.24 -4.83 0.43
N ASP A 28 4.53 -5.01 0.13
CA ASP A 28 5.61 -4.63 1.02
C ASP A 28 5.99 -3.19 0.70
N PHE A 29 5.68 -2.29 1.62
CA PHE A 29 5.91 -0.86 1.41
C PHE A 29 7.34 -0.42 1.72
N ARG A 30 8.18 -1.30 2.29
CA ARG A 30 9.53 -0.90 2.70
C ARG A 30 10.30 -0.26 1.53
N HIS A 31 10.37 -0.95 0.39
CA HIS A 31 11.11 -0.43 -0.76
C HIS A 31 10.49 0.85 -1.32
N ILE A 32 9.17 0.88 -1.36
CA ILE A 32 8.43 2.04 -1.87
C ILE A 32 8.79 3.29 -1.05
N LEU A 33 8.79 3.14 0.28
CA LEU A 33 9.05 4.26 1.18
C LEU A 33 10.53 4.67 1.17
N GLU A 34 11.44 3.69 1.13
CA GLU A 34 12.87 3.98 1.17
C GLU A 34 13.37 4.66 -0.11
N GLU A 35 12.76 4.32 -1.25
CA GLU A 35 13.19 4.83 -2.54
C GLU A 35 12.53 6.15 -2.93
N ASP A 36 11.56 6.60 -2.17
CA ASP A 36 10.88 7.85 -2.47
C ASP A 36 11.71 9.05 -2.02
N HIS A 37 11.74 10.09 -2.84
CA HIS A 37 12.53 11.29 -2.55
C HIS A 37 11.78 12.30 -1.67
N ARG A 38 10.47 12.15 -1.51
CA ARG A 38 9.64 13.10 -0.76
C ARG A 38 9.69 12.76 0.72
N ASP A 39 10.03 13.77 1.53
CA ASP A 39 10.16 13.57 2.98
C ASP A 39 8.84 13.09 3.59
N ILE A 40 7.70 13.61 3.14
CA ILE A 40 6.41 13.24 3.71
C ILE A 40 6.09 11.77 3.49
N ILE A 41 6.53 11.19 2.36
CA ILE A 41 6.36 9.77 2.10
C ILE A 41 7.29 8.95 3.00
N ARG A 42 8.55 9.39 3.14
CA ARG A 42 9.52 8.70 3.97
C ARG A 42 9.16 8.72 5.46
N GLU A 43 8.34 9.69 5.90
CA GLU A 43 7.83 9.72 7.27
C GLU A 43 7.11 8.41 7.63
N LEU A 44 6.54 7.74 6.65
CA LEU A 44 5.82 6.48 6.87
C LEU A 44 6.73 5.33 7.28
N LEU A 45 8.05 5.50 7.19
CA LEU A 45 8.99 4.53 7.74
C LEU A 45 8.92 4.48 9.27
N ASN A 46 8.41 5.54 9.91
CA ASN A 46 8.08 5.53 11.31
C ASN A 46 6.88 4.60 11.52
N LYS A 47 7.08 3.49 12.21
CA LYS A 47 6.05 2.46 12.34
C LYS A 47 4.81 2.93 13.07
N GLU A 48 4.94 3.87 14.00
CA GLU A 48 3.78 4.41 14.70
C GLU A 48 2.87 5.18 13.73
N LEU A 49 3.45 5.90 12.79
CA LEU A 49 2.68 6.56 11.75
C LEU A 49 2.14 5.56 10.72
N PHE A 50 2.97 4.58 10.34
CA PHE A 50 2.57 3.58 9.36
C PHE A 50 1.34 2.80 9.82
N LYS A 51 1.19 2.56 11.12
CA LYS A 51 0.03 1.85 11.69
C LYS A 51 -1.28 2.57 11.46
N THR A 52 -1.26 3.85 11.15
CA THR A 52 -2.48 4.64 10.98
C THR A 52 -3.13 4.43 9.62
N VAL A 53 -2.63 3.49 8.83
CA VAL A 53 -3.18 3.19 7.51
C VAL A 53 -4.67 2.88 7.59
N LYS A 54 -5.42 3.42 6.63
CA LYS A 54 -6.86 3.19 6.53
C LYS A 54 -7.28 3.30 5.06
N VAL A 55 -8.42 2.72 4.74
CA VAL A 55 -9.03 2.90 3.43
C VAL A 55 -9.90 4.15 3.50
N ASN A 56 -9.63 5.10 2.65
CA ASN A 56 -10.41 6.33 2.55
C ASN A 56 -10.36 6.81 1.10
N LEU A 57 -11.49 7.29 0.60
CA LEU A 57 -11.58 7.77 -0.78
C LEU A 57 -11.04 6.72 -1.77
N ASN A 58 -11.38 5.46 -1.52
CA ASN A 58 -11.09 4.32 -2.42
C ASN A 58 -9.61 3.92 -2.50
N THR A 59 -8.78 4.41 -1.58
CA THR A 59 -7.36 4.03 -1.56
C THR A 59 -6.82 4.00 -0.13
N LEU A 60 -5.54 3.66 0.00
CA LEU A 60 -4.87 3.69 1.30
C LEU A 60 -4.42 5.11 1.62
N CYS A 61 -4.65 5.53 2.85
CA CYS A 61 -4.13 6.80 3.33
C CYS A 61 -3.70 6.67 4.79
N TRP A 62 -2.91 7.64 5.24
CA TRP A 62 -2.33 7.67 6.58
C TRP A 62 -2.65 9.01 7.24
N ASP A 63 -2.39 9.09 8.56
CA ASP A 63 -2.74 10.27 9.33
C ASP A 63 -2.00 11.54 8.91
N ASN A 64 -0.86 11.41 8.22
CA ASN A 64 -0.15 12.59 7.68
C ASN A 64 -0.67 12.99 6.30
N GLU A 65 -1.84 12.48 5.92
CA GLU A 65 -2.55 12.81 4.67
C GLU A 65 -1.87 12.26 3.42
N VAL A 66 -0.85 11.41 3.56
CA VAL A 66 -0.26 10.71 2.42
C VAL A 66 -1.26 9.68 1.91
N ASP A 67 -1.39 9.58 0.59
CA ASP A 67 -2.13 8.50 -0.05
C ASP A 67 -1.37 8.05 -1.30
N PHE A 68 -1.77 6.90 -1.83
CA PHE A 68 -1.22 6.37 -3.07
C PHE A 68 -2.37 6.13 -4.05
N ALA A 69 -2.13 6.37 -5.34
CA ALA A 69 -3.15 6.09 -6.34
C ALA A 69 -3.49 4.60 -6.35
N PRO A 70 -4.78 4.24 -6.41
CA PRO A 70 -5.16 2.82 -6.44
C PRO A 70 -4.53 2.06 -7.60
N ASP A 71 -4.39 2.68 -8.77
CA ASP A 71 -3.75 2.05 -9.93
C ASP A 71 -2.30 1.68 -9.64
N TYR A 72 -1.58 2.55 -8.94
CA TYR A 72 -0.20 2.27 -8.55
C TYR A 72 -0.14 1.04 -7.64
N LEU A 73 -1.01 0.99 -6.64
CA LEU A 73 -1.06 -0.12 -5.68
C LEU A 73 -1.47 -1.43 -6.39
N TYR A 74 -2.38 -1.33 -7.33
CA TYR A 74 -2.80 -2.49 -8.11
C TYR A 74 -1.61 -3.09 -8.88
N ARG A 75 -0.80 -2.23 -9.50
CA ARG A 75 0.39 -2.71 -10.21
C ARG A 75 1.40 -3.37 -9.27
N GLN A 76 1.50 -2.90 -8.02
CA GLN A 76 2.38 -3.53 -7.05
C GLN A 76 1.94 -4.97 -6.75
N VAL A 77 0.65 -5.18 -6.58
CA VAL A 77 0.11 -6.53 -6.35
C VAL A 77 0.38 -7.42 -7.55
N GLU A 78 0.16 -6.93 -8.75
CA GLU A 78 0.40 -7.71 -9.97
C GLU A 78 1.87 -8.06 -10.15
N LYS A 79 2.77 -7.14 -9.85
CA LYS A 79 4.21 -7.41 -9.89
C LYS A 79 4.60 -8.54 -8.95
N ASN A 80 4.03 -8.56 -7.75
CA ASN A 80 4.34 -9.60 -6.78
C ASN A 80 3.88 -10.97 -7.26
N LYS A 81 2.78 -11.03 -7.97
CA LYS A 81 2.30 -12.29 -8.55
C LYS A 81 3.26 -12.81 -9.60
N ASP A 82 3.78 -11.92 -10.44
CA ASP A 82 4.73 -12.30 -11.48
C ASP A 82 6.01 -12.88 -10.89
N LYS A 83 6.46 -12.34 -9.76
CA LYS A 83 7.65 -12.83 -9.08
C LYS A 83 7.49 -14.24 -8.54
N LYS A 84 6.28 -14.67 -8.30
CA LYS A 84 6.02 -16.02 -7.76
C LYS A 84 6.06 -17.09 -8.80
N VAL A 85 6.18 -16.75 -10.05
CA VAL A 85 6.14 -17.69 -11.17
C VAL A 85 7.54 -18.16 -11.56
N ALA A 86 8.49 -17.94 -10.75
CA ALA A 86 9.87 -18.40 -11.05
C ALA A 86 9.97 -19.91 -11.06
#